data_fb8e03f104fb165fa124a3098fd73233
#
_entry.id   fb8e03f104fb165fa124a3098fd73233
#
_cell.length_a   1.000
_cell.length_b   1.000
_cell.length_c   1.000
_cell.angle_alpha   90.00
_cell.angle_beta   90.00
_cell.angle_gamma   90.00
#
_symmetry.space_group_name_H-M   'P 1'
#
loop_
_entity.id
_entity.type
_entity.pdbx_description
1 polymer ?
#
loop_
_entity_poly.entity_id
_entity_poly.type
_entity_poly.pdbx_seq_one_letter_code
_entity_poly.pdbx_strand_id
1 'polypeptide(L)'
;CGRLAQSSMPRIQQVFVESDEADTDAFERALFLARKRSEDALQAHPDFHVVGLSPRLLGYKGMVLPSHLRQLFPDLARPELEARAVVFHQRFSTNTLPRWPLAHPFRRLAHNGEINTIEGNRCWSNARKDVWRSPLLDVAEFDTVVSQHGSDSQSLDNMLEWLLLGGMDLPKAMRILM
;
A
#
# COMPACT_ATOMS: atom_id res chain seq x y z
N CYS A 1 22.11 8.26 0.12
CA CYS A 1 21.65 7.25 1.10
C CYS A 1 22.69 7.09 2.20
N GLY A 2 22.25 6.87 3.45
CA GLY A 2 23.13 6.44 4.53
C GLY A 2 23.60 4.99 4.32
N ARG A 3 24.63 4.54 5.03
CA ARG A 3 25.20 3.20 4.87
C ARG A 3 24.16 2.08 5.03
N LEU A 4 23.28 2.18 6.03
CA LEU A 4 22.21 1.21 6.28
C LEU A 4 21.20 1.16 5.11
N ALA A 5 20.78 2.30 4.60
CA ALA A 5 19.86 2.36 3.47
C ALA A 5 20.50 1.81 2.18
N GLN A 6 21.79 2.03 2.01
CA GLN A 6 22.53 1.52 0.86
C GLN A 6 22.74 0.00 0.92
N SER A 7 23.05 -0.54 2.11
CA SER A 7 23.24 -1.99 2.29
C SER A 7 21.94 -2.81 2.17
N SER A 8 20.78 -2.17 2.39
CA SER A 8 19.47 -2.78 2.31
C SER A 8 18.65 -2.31 1.10
N MET A 9 19.27 -1.61 0.15
CA MET A 9 18.59 -1.05 -1.02
C MET A 9 18.06 -2.17 -1.91
N PRO A 10 16.73 -2.22 -2.15
CA PRO A 10 16.16 -3.22 -3.03
C PRO A 10 16.44 -2.89 -4.51
N ARG A 11 16.31 -3.88 -5.36
CA ARG A 11 16.18 -3.65 -6.79
C ARG A 11 14.79 -3.07 -7.05
N ILE A 12 14.72 -1.82 -7.50
CA ILE A 12 13.46 -1.15 -7.82
C ILE A 12 13.16 -1.37 -9.30
N GLN A 13 11.96 -1.85 -9.60
CA GLN A 13 11.47 -2.03 -10.96
C GLN A 13 10.11 -1.39 -11.12
N GLN A 14 9.87 -0.80 -12.28
CA GLN A 14 8.57 -0.30 -12.69
C GLN A 14 8.04 -1.21 -13.79
N VAL A 15 6.78 -1.61 -13.67
CA VAL A 15 6.08 -2.47 -14.64
C VAL A 15 4.86 -1.69 -15.14
N PHE A 16 4.71 -1.62 -16.45
CA PHE A 16 3.53 -1.06 -17.07
C PHE A 16 2.60 -2.19 -17.51
N VAL A 17 1.33 -2.05 -17.19
CA VAL A 17 0.29 -3.03 -17.51
C VAL A 17 -0.78 -2.33 -18.33
N GLU A 18 -1.16 -2.93 -19.44
CA GLU A 18 -2.23 -2.48 -20.32
C GLU A 18 -3.40 -3.46 -20.24
N SER A 19 -4.61 -2.95 -20.43
CA SER A 19 -5.84 -3.74 -20.44
C SER A 19 -6.86 -3.11 -21.38
N ASP A 20 -7.67 -3.93 -22.02
CA ASP A 20 -8.83 -3.53 -22.82
C ASP A 20 -10.06 -3.20 -21.94
N GLU A 21 -9.95 -3.33 -20.60
CA GLU A 21 -11.04 -3.02 -19.67
C GLU A 21 -11.33 -1.50 -19.67
N ALA A 22 -12.54 -1.16 -20.09
CA ALA A 22 -12.97 0.24 -20.19
C ALA A 22 -13.39 0.83 -18.83
N ASP A 23 -13.86 -0.01 -17.89
CA ASP A 23 -14.18 0.42 -16.53
C ASP A 23 -12.92 0.51 -15.68
N THR A 24 -12.50 1.74 -15.37
CA THR A 24 -11.32 2.00 -14.56
C THR A 24 -11.44 1.40 -13.15
N ASP A 25 -12.63 1.29 -12.57
CA ASP A 25 -12.82 0.66 -11.25
C ASP A 25 -12.65 -0.86 -11.34
N ALA A 26 -13.13 -1.48 -12.41
CA ALA A 26 -12.90 -2.89 -12.68
C ALA A 26 -11.42 -3.18 -12.91
N PHE A 27 -10.72 -2.33 -13.67
CA PHE A 27 -9.30 -2.44 -13.89
C PHE A 27 -8.50 -2.27 -12.58
N GLU A 28 -8.83 -1.29 -11.75
CA GLU A 28 -8.21 -1.09 -10.42
C GLU A 28 -8.35 -2.36 -9.56
N ARG A 29 -9.54 -2.97 -9.53
CA ARG A 29 -9.79 -4.23 -8.81
C ARG A 29 -8.96 -5.38 -9.36
N ALA A 30 -8.88 -5.52 -10.67
CA ALA A 30 -8.07 -6.56 -11.31
C ALA A 30 -6.59 -6.43 -10.96
N LEU A 31 -6.05 -5.22 -10.98
CA LEU A 31 -4.68 -4.93 -10.57
C LEU A 31 -4.43 -5.22 -9.08
N PHE A 32 -5.39 -4.86 -8.22
CA PHE A 32 -5.33 -5.20 -6.80
C PHE A 32 -5.26 -6.71 -6.58
N LEU A 33 -6.13 -7.49 -7.26
CA LEU A 33 -6.12 -8.94 -7.16
C LEU A 33 -4.81 -9.55 -7.68
N ALA A 34 -4.31 -9.05 -8.81
CA ALA A 34 -3.03 -9.49 -9.37
C ALA A 34 -1.86 -9.23 -8.38
N ARG A 35 -1.86 -8.05 -7.75
CA ARG A 35 -0.87 -7.71 -6.72
C ARG A 35 -0.97 -8.64 -5.51
N LYS A 36 -2.18 -8.84 -4.98
CA LYS A 36 -2.40 -9.71 -3.81
C LYS A 36 -1.94 -11.15 -4.10
N ARG A 37 -2.32 -11.71 -5.24
CA ARG A 37 -1.86 -13.03 -5.66
C ARG A 37 -0.35 -13.12 -5.79
N SER A 38 0.30 -12.06 -6.28
CA SER A 38 1.75 -12.00 -6.37
C SER A 38 2.42 -11.94 -4.99
N GLU A 39 1.86 -11.15 -4.07
CA GLU A 39 2.33 -11.04 -2.68
C GLU A 39 2.18 -12.41 -1.96
N ASP A 40 1.06 -13.10 -2.14
CA ASP A 40 0.81 -14.42 -1.54
C ASP A 40 1.72 -15.50 -2.15
N ALA A 41 1.89 -15.51 -3.46
CA ALA A 41 2.79 -16.47 -4.14
C ALA A 41 4.26 -16.29 -3.75
N LEU A 42 4.65 -15.08 -3.39
CA LEU A 42 6.02 -14.72 -3.02
C LEU A 42 6.22 -14.46 -1.52
N GLN A 43 5.27 -14.90 -0.67
CA GLN A 43 5.35 -14.71 0.78
C GLN A 43 6.61 -15.30 1.42
N ALA A 44 7.21 -16.32 0.82
CA ALA A 44 8.50 -16.91 1.26
C ALA A 44 9.70 -15.97 0.99
N HIS A 45 9.51 -14.90 0.22
CA HIS A 45 10.54 -13.92 -0.13
C HIS A 45 10.28 -12.61 0.61
N PRO A 46 10.81 -12.40 1.82
CA PRO A 46 10.48 -11.27 2.68
C PRO A 46 10.90 -9.91 2.12
N ASP A 47 11.77 -9.92 1.13
CA ASP A 47 12.26 -8.70 0.45
C ASP A 47 11.42 -8.33 -0.77
N PHE A 48 10.47 -9.19 -1.19
CA PHE A 48 9.54 -8.86 -2.25
C PHE A 48 8.47 -7.89 -1.74
N HIS A 49 8.27 -6.79 -2.45
CA HIS A 49 7.25 -5.82 -2.10
C HIS A 49 6.75 -5.05 -3.32
N VAL A 50 5.44 -5.01 -3.49
CA VAL A 50 4.79 -4.17 -4.48
C VAL A 50 4.38 -2.85 -3.84
N VAL A 51 5.05 -1.77 -4.21
CA VAL A 51 4.77 -0.41 -3.69
C VAL A 51 3.34 0.02 -4.03
N GLY A 52 2.94 -0.18 -5.27
CA GLY A 52 1.60 0.07 -5.77
C GLY A 52 1.41 -0.54 -7.14
N LEU A 53 0.18 -0.89 -7.47
CA LEU A 53 -0.23 -1.33 -8.80
C LEU A 53 -1.63 -0.78 -9.04
N SER A 54 -1.74 0.32 -9.78
CA SER A 54 -2.96 1.09 -9.91
C SER A 54 -2.90 1.99 -11.15
N PRO A 55 -4.00 2.20 -11.88
CA PRO A 55 -4.07 3.17 -12.96
C PRO A 55 -4.27 4.60 -12.46
N ARG A 56 -4.47 4.81 -11.15
CA ARG A 56 -4.82 6.10 -10.54
C ARG A 56 -3.79 6.62 -9.55
N LEU A 57 -2.97 5.75 -8.99
CA LEU A 57 -2.04 6.07 -7.92
C LEU A 57 -0.62 5.70 -8.33
N LEU A 58 0.28 6.64 -8.14
CA LEU A 58 1.70 6.42 -8.33
C LEU A 58 2.43 6.71 -7.02
N GLY A 59 3.18 5.73 -6.53
CA GLY A 59 3.89 5.81 -5.26
C GLY A 59 5.41 5.83 -5.43
N TYR A 60 6.03 6.85 -4.87
CA TYR A 60 7.49 6.95 -4.78
C TYR A 60 7.89 6.93 -3.31
N LYS A 61 8.69 5.97 -2.89
CA LYS A 61 9.16 5.90 -1.52
C LYS A 61 10.54 5.30 -1.39
N GLY A 62 11.25 5.65 -0.31
CA GLY A 62 12.58 5.12 -0.08
C GLY A 62 13.18 5.58 1.25
N MET A 63 14.26 4.90 1.66
CA MET A 63 15.05 5.26 2.84
C MET A 63 16.09 6.32 2.48
N VAL A 64 15.63 7.50 2.06
CA VAL A 64 16.47 8.62 1.63
C VAL A 64 16.05 9.91 2.31
N LEU A 65 16.95 10.87 2.38
CA LEU A 65 16.59 12.22 2.77
C LEU A 65 15.63 12.82 1.73
N PRO A 66 14.65 13.62 2.13
CA PRO A 66 13.68 14.23 1.20
C PRO A 66 14.33 14.97 0.02
N SER A 67 15.46 15.65 0.27
CA SER A 67 16.25 16.33 -0.76
C SER A 67 16.83 15.41 -1.84
N HIS A 68 16.97 14.12 -1.56
CA HIS A 68 17.53 13.13 -2.48
C HIS A 68 16.46 12.31 -3.20
N LEU A 69 15.18 12.51 -2.88
CA LEU A 69 14.08 11.72 -3.47
C LEU A 69 14.01 11.89 -5.00
N ARG A 70 14.21 13.12 -5.50
CA ARG A 70 14.25 13.40 -6.95
C ARG A 70 15.47 12.80 -7.66
N GLN A 71 16.56 12.53 -6.92
CA GLN A 71 17.72 11.84 -7.48
C GLN A 71 17.48 10.33 -7.59
N LEU A 72 16.75 9.76 -6.62
CA LEU A 72 16.35 8.36 -6.64
C LEU A 72 15.26 8.08 -7.70
N PHE A 73 14.32 9.02 -7.85
CA PHE A 73 13.21 8.95 -8.78
C PHE A 73 13.21 10.19 -9.70
N PRO A 74 13.93 10.14 -10.83
CA PRO A 74 14.03 11.27 -11.76
C PRO A 74 12.68 11.74 -12.32
N ASP A 75 11.68 10.86 -12.36
CA ASP A 75 10.32 11.19 -12.79
C ASP A 75 9.73 12.37 -12.02
N LEU A 76 10.07 12.50 -10.73
CA LEU A 76 9.61 13.61 -9.87
C LEU A 76 10.18 14.98 -10.28
N ALA A 77 11.15 15.01 -11.20
CA ALA A 77 11.72 16.24 -11.74
C ALA A 77 11.14 16.58 -13.14
N ARG A 78 10.31 15.71 -13.72
CA ARG A 78 9.74 15.91 -15.05
C ARG A 78 8.60 16.92 -14.99
N PRO A 79 8.59 17.93 -15.87
CA PRO A 79 7.54 18.95 -15.89
C PRO A 79 6.17 18.39 -16.35
N GLU A 80 6.18 17.23 -17.03
CA GLU A 80 4.96 16.57 -17.52
C GLU A 80 4.25 15.75 -16.44
N LEU A 81 4.89 15.54 -15.27
CA LEU A 81 4.28 14.81 -14.17
C LEU A 81 3.27 15.69 -13.46
N GLU A 82 2.00 15.44 -13.71
CA GLU A 82 0.87 16.14 -13.11
C GLU A 82 0.13 15.22 -12.12
N ALA A 83 -0.40 15.80 -11.05
CA ALA A 83 -1.22 15.08 -10.08
C ALA A 83 -2.33 15.99 -9.53
N ARG A 84 -3.53 15.45 -9.33
CA ARG A 84 -4.65 16.16 -8.67
C ARG A 84 -4.41 16.38 -7.19
N ALA A 85 -3.75 15.44 -6.54
CA ALA A 85 -3.43 15.51 -5.12
C ALA A 85 -2.11 14.80 -4.88
N VAL A 86 -1.36 15.30 -3.90
CA VAL A 86 -0.10 14.70 -3.47
C VAL A 86 -0.16 14.44 -1.98
N VAL A 87 -0.03 13.17 -1.60
CA VAL A 87 0.16 12.75 -0.22
C VAL A 87 1.64 12.50 -0.01
N PHE A 88 2.23 13.13 0.98
CA PHE A 88 3.65 12.93 1.27
C PHE A 88 3.91 12.80 2.76
N HIS A 89 4.98 12.07 3.10
CA HIS A 89 5.43 11.90 4.47
C HIS A 89 6.94 11.68 4.47
N GLN A 90 7.67 12.35 5.36
CA GLN A 90 9.12 12.23 5.38
C GLN A 90 9.68 11.37 6.53
N ARG A 91 8.82 10.74 7.32
CA ARG A 91 9.21 9.88 8.43
C ARG A 91 8.61 8.49 8.29
N PHE A 92 9.24 7.54 8.96
CA PHE A 92 8.71 6.19 9.17
C PHE A 92 7.78 6.16 10.38
N SER A 93 6.98 5.09 10.51
CA SER A 93 6.25 4.82 11.75
C SER A 93 7.22 4.71 12.92
N THR A 94 6.86 5.27 14.08
CA THR A 94 7.69 5.28 15.29
C THR A 94 7.87 3.89 15.90
N ASN A 95 6.95 2.97 15.65
CA ASN A 95 6.89 1.65 16.29
C ASN A 95 7.56 0.52 15.51
N THR A 96 8.21 0.82 14.39
CA THR A 96 8.88 -0.18 13.56
C THR A 96 10.29 0.24 13.20
N LEU A 97 11.18 -0.76 13.05
CA LEU A 97 12.49 -0.48 12.48
C LEU A 97 12.32 0.01 11.03
N PRO A 98 13.04 1.05 10.62
CA PRO A 98 12.98 1.54 9.25
C PRO A 98 13.34 0.46 8.24
N ARG A 99 12.43 0.20 7.31
CA ARG A 99 12.61 -0.71 6.17
C ARG A 99 12.02 -0.07 4.92
N TRP A 100 12.56 -0.38 3.76
CA TRP A 100 12.09 0.17 2.48
C TRP A 100 10.57 0.00 2.27
N PRO A 101 9.96 -1.17 2.50
CA PRO A 101 8.52 -1.35 2.37
C PRO A 101 7.69 -0.50 3.33
N LEU A 102 8.25 -0.14 4.49
CA LEU A 102 7.54 0.59 5.54
C LEU A 102 7.70 2.11 5.44
N ALA A 103 8.39 2.62 4.40
CA ALA A 103 8.41 4.04 4.13
C ALA A 103 7.00 4.53 3.78
N HIS A 104 6.62 5.69 4.34
CA HIS A 104 5.38 6.38 3.98
C HIS A 104 5.55 7.20 2.68
N PRO A 105 4.45 7.57 2.02
CA PRO A 105 3.08 7.10 2.23
C PRO A 105 2.91 5.63 1.86
N PHE A 106 1.86 5.00 2.39
CA PHE A 106 1.38 3.73 1.88
C PHE A 106 0.55 3.97 0.61
N ARG A 107 -0.29 3.01 0.20
CA ARG A 107 -1.01 3.11 -1.08
C ARG A 107 -2.11 4.16 -1.06
N ARG A 108 -2.81 4.29 0.07
CA ARG A 108 -3.99 5.16 0.20
C ARG A 108 -3.79 6.27 1.22
N LEU A 109 -2.90 6.09 2.20
CA LEU A 109 -2.74 7.05 3.29
C LEU A 109 -1.29 7.22 3.76
N ALA A 110 -1.08 8.30 4.47
CA ALA A 110 0.06 8.51 5.36
C ALA A 110 -0.48 8.83 6.76
N HIS A 111 0.14 8.29 7.79
CA HIS A 111 -0.31 8.42 9.16
C HIS A 111 0.88 8.70 10.09
N ASN A 112 0.78 9.73 10.92
CA ASN A 112 1.86 10.16 11.82
C ASN A 112 1.57 9.86 13.30
N GLY A 113 0.58 9.06 13.59
CA GLY A 113 0.24 8.62 14.93
C GLY A 113 0.54 7.15 15.15
N GLU A 114 0.07 6.67 16.28
CA GLU A 114 0.06 5.26 16.66
C GLU A 114 -1.37 4.78 16.73
N ILE A 115 -1.62 3.58 16.19
CA ILE A 115 -2.93 2.95 16.28
C ILE A 115 -2.90 2.01 17.47
N ASN A 116 -3.59 2.40 18.52
CA ASN A 116 -3.73 1.58 19.72
C ASN A 116 -4.46 0.28 19.39
N THR A 117 -4.11 -0.78 20.11
CA THR A 117 -4.79 -2.08 19.98
C THR A 117 -4.71 -2.70 18.58
N ILE A 118 -3.66 -2.40 17.79
CA ILE A 118 -3.54 -2.89 16.42
C ILE A 118 -3.62 -4.42 16.31
N GLU A 119 -3.06 -5.14 17.28
CA GLU A 119 -3.14 -6.62 17.33
C GLU A 119 -4.58 -7.10 17.49
N GLY A 120 -5.36 -6.46 18.35
CA GLY A 120 -6.79 -6.75 18.48
C GLY A 120 -7.54 -6.48 17.16
N ASN A 121 -7.23 -5.38 16.47
CA ASN A 121 -7.83 -5.06 15.18
C ASN A 121 -7.44 -6.07 14.09
N ARG A 122 -6.20 -6.54 14.07
CA ARG A 122 -5.74 -7.61 13.17
C ARG A 122 -6.48 -8.92 13.43
N CYS A 123 -6.61 -9.31 14.71
CA CYS A 123 -7.37 -10.50 15.10
C CYS A 123 -8.85 -10.39 14.68
N TRP A 124 -9.49 -9.25 14.91
CA TRP A 124 -10.86 -9.01 14.45
C TRP A 124 -11.01 -9.04 12.94
N SER A 125 -10.05 -8.48 12.21
CA SER A 125 -10.02 -8.55 10.74
C SER A 125 -9.99 -10.00 10.26
N ASN A 126 -9.12 -10.82 10.84
CA ASN A 126 -9.01 -12.24 10.50
C ASN A 126 -10.26 -13.02 10.88
N ALA A 127 -10.80 -12.80 12.07
CA ALA A 127 -12.01 -13.50 12.53
C ALA A 127 -13.25 -13.20 11.70
N ARG A 128 -13.30 -12.04 11.05
CA ARG A 128 -14.43 -11.61 10.22
C ARG A 128 -14.25 -11.85 8.73
N LYS A 129 -13.10 -12.30 8.27
CA LYS A 129 -12.83 -12.45 6.82
C LYS A 129 -13.87 -13.34 6.14
N ASP A 130 -14.28 -14.42 6.80
CA ASP A 130 -15.22 -15.39 6.24
C ASP A 130 -16.68 -14.90 6.16
N VAL A 131 -16.98 -13.80 6.86
CA VAL A 131 -18.32 -13.17 6.82
C VAL A 131 -18.37 -11.94 5.91
N TRP A 132 -17.23 -11.43 5.48
CA TRP A 132 -17.20 -10.30 4.57
C TRP A 132 -17.66 -10.71 3.19
N ARG A 133 -18.50 -9.91 2.61
CA ARG A 133 -19.04 -10.12 1.26
C ARG A 133 -19.04 -8.81 0.50
N SER A 134 -18.60 -8.85 -0.72
CA SER A 134 -18.76 -7.78 -1.69
C SER A 134 -19.09 -8.40 -3.05
N PRO A 135 -20.02 -7.83 -3.81
CA PRO A 135 -20.26 -8.28 -5.19
C PRO A 135 -19.11 -7.91 -6.13
N LEU A 136 -18.17 -7.06 -5.67
CA LEU A 136 -17.08 -6.53 -6.48
C LEU A 136 -15.74 -7.24 -6.24
N LEU A 137 -15.58 -7.89 -5.08
CA LEU A 137 -14.33 -8.55 -4.67
C LEU A 137 -14.63 -9.87 -3.95
N ASP A 138 -13.95 -10.92 -4.34
CA ASP A 138 -13.92 -12.16 -3.58
C ASP A 138 -12.83 -12.08 -2.51
N VAL A 139 -13.23 -11.89 -1.27
CA VAL A 139 -12.33 -11.80 -0.11
C VAL A 139 -11.86 -13.18 0.34
N ALA A 140 -12.65 -14.22 0.07
CA ALA A 140 -12.35 -15.58 0.53
C ALA A 140 -11.13 -16.20 -0.16
N GLU A 141 -10.69 -15.60 -1.28
CA GLU A 141 -9.49 -16.04 -2.00
C GLU A 141 -8.19 -15.83 -1.19
N PHE A 142 -8.18 -14.92 -0.23
CA PHE A 142 -6.93 -14.52 0.47
C PHE A 142 -6.92 -14.96 1.93
N ASP A 143 -5.76 -15.43 2.39
CA ASP A 143 -5.57 -15.85 3.78
C ASP A 143 -5.69 -14.68 4.76
N THR A 144 -5.19 -13.51 4.39
CA THR A 144 -5.24 -12.32 5.23
C THR A 144 -5.68 -11.09 4.45
N VAL A 145 -6.50 -10.26 5.07
CA VAL A 145 -6.94 -8.98 4.51
C VAL A 145 -5.92 -7.88 4.81
N VAL A 146 -5.35 -7.88 6.00
CA VAL A 146 -4.38 -6.89 6.46
C VAL A 146 -3.06 -7.53 6.82
N SER A 147 -1.98 -6.76 6.67
CA SER A 147 -0.64 -7.20 7.08
C SER A 147 -0.61 -7.55 8.57
N GLN A 148 -0.10 -8.74 8.89
CA GLN A 148 0.02 -9.21 10.27
C GLN A 148 1.35 -8.77 10.92
N HIS A 149 2.36 -8.46 10.13
CA HIS A 149 3.73 -8.18 10.57
C HIS A 149 4.26 -6.80 10.17
N GLY A 150 3.44 -6.02 9.47
CA GLY A 150 3.77 -4.64 9.07
C GLY A 150 3.56 -3.64 10.19
N SER A 151 3.68 -2.35 9.85
CA SER A 151 3.31 -1.28 10.78
C SER A 151 1.80 -1.24 10.99
N ASP A 152 1.38 -0.58 12.07
CA ASP A 152 -0.03 -0.28 12.35
C ASP A 152 -0.68 0.49 11.18
N SER A 153 0.00 1.53 10.70
CA SER A 153 -0.44 2.34 9.58
C SER A 153 -0.55 1.54 8.28
N GLN A 154 0.30 0.54 8.06
CA GLN A 154 0.18 -0.37 6.92
C GLN A 154 -1.09 -1.22 7.02
N SER A 155 -1.42 -1.72 8.21
CA SER A 155 -2.65 -2.49 8.42
C SER A 155 -3.89 -1.62 8.18
N LEU A 156 -3.87 -0.36 8.63
CA LEU A 156 -4.93 0.61 8.36
C LEU A 156 -5.08 0.88 6.85
N ASP A 157 -3.97 1.10 6.16
CA ASP A 157 -3.94 1.32 4.70
C ASP A 157 -4.52 0.13 3.93
N ASN A 158 -4.14 -1.10 4.33
CA ASN A 158 -4.68 -2.31 3.71
C ASN A 158 -6.20 -2.40 3.91
N MET A 159 -6.69 -2.14 5.11
CA MET A 159 -8.14 -2.18 5.37
C MET A 159 -8.88 -1.10 4.59
N LEU A 160 -8.34 0.11 4.53
CA LEU A 160 -8.91 1.19 3.72
C LEU A 160 -8.99 0.79 2.25
N GLU A 161 -7.94 0.20 1.70
CA GLU A 161 -7.91 -0.27 0.31
C GLU A 161 -9.01 -1.30 0.04
N TRP A 162 -9.20 -2.29 0.93
CA TRP A 162 -10.26 -3.28 0.82
C TRP A 162 -11.66 -2.64 0.81
N LEU A 163 -11.91 -1.70 1.72
CA LEU A 163 -13.21 -1.05 1.81
C LEU A 163 -13.55 -0.24 0.56
N LEU A 164 -12.58 0.49 0.02
CA LEU A 164 -12.75 1.30 -1.20
C LEU A 164 -12.99 0.42 -2.43
N LEU A 165 -12.19 -0.61 -2.61
CA LEU A 165 -12.31 -1.52 -3.75
C LEU A 165 -13.57 -2.41 -3.67
N GLY A 166 -14.05 -2.67 -2.45
CA GLY A 166 -15.33 -3.31 -2.17
C GLY A 166 -16.56 -2.43 -2.45
N GLY A 167 -16.35 -1.19 -2.92
CA GLY A 167 -17.41 -0.28 -3.34
C GLY A 167 -17.84 0.74 -2.27
N MET A 168 -17.11 0.85 -1.17
CA MET A 168 -17.41 1.86 -0.15
C MET A 168 -16.80 3.21 -0.54
N ASP A 169 -17.55 4.30 -0.33
CA ASP A 169 -17.00 5.63 -0.50
C ASP A 169 -15.98 5.99 0.59
N LEU A 170 -15.03 6.87 0.26
CA LEU A 170 -13.93 7.24 1.15
C LEU A 170 -14.40 7.82 2.50
N PRO A 171 -15.37 8.77 2.57
CA PRO A 171 -15.85 9.29 3.84
C PRO A 171 -16.42 8.21 4.76
N LYS A 172 -17.18 7.26 4.21
CA LYS A 172 -17.75 6.16 4.98
C LYS A 172 -16.67 5.18 5.44
N ALA A 173 -15.74 4.82 4.55
CA ALA A 173 -14.61 3.96 4.89
C ALA A 173 -13.77 4.54 6.04
N MET A 174 -13.43 5.84 5.96
CA MET A 174 -12.68 6.53 7.01
C MET A 174 -13.44 6.57 8.34
N ARG A 175 -14.76 6.79 8.33
CA ARG A 175 -15.58 6.78 9.56
C ARG A 175 -15.65 5.41 10.23
N ILE A 176 -15.56 4.33 9.47
CA ILE A 176 -15.55 2.96 10.03
C ILE A 176 -14.20 2.64 10.65
N LEU A 177 -13.13 3.22 10.13
CA LEU A 177 -11.75 2.97 10.58
C LEU A 177 -11.31 3.86 11.74
N MET A 178 -12.04 4.93 12.03
CA MET A 178 -11.81 5.80 13.20
C MET A 178 -12.50 5.27 14.44
#